data_c00830bbfc47cfff863fd9e083f69b99
#
_entry.id   c00830bbfc47cfff863fd9e083f69b99
#
_cell.length_a   1.000
_cell.length_b   1.000
_cell.length_c   1.000
_cell.angle_alpha   90.00
_cell.angle_beta   90.00
_cell.angle_gamma   90.00
#
_symmetry.space_group_name_H-M   'P 1'
#
loop_
_entity.id
_entity.type
_entity.pdbx_description
1 polymer ?
#
loop_
_entity_poly.entity_id
_entity_poly.type
_entity_poly.pdbx_seq_one_letter_code
_entity_poly.pdbx_strand_id
1 'polypeptide(L)'
;MKRTHHCAQLTLADLNATVSLLGWVDSIRDHGGILFIDLRDRKGITQVKFDPHTNPELGAQAAHIKPESVIGISGAVVGRPEGTVNAHLPTGAIEVDASALTIHNISDTPPFPLDDIGGDKVNEDLRLTYRYLDLRRPKMRKNLQVRHRAAKSIRDYFDSQEFIEVETPALFKSTPEGAREYLVPSRIHPGEFYALSQSPQQFKQILMVAGVEKYFQIARCFRDEDLRSDRQMEFTQVDVEASFITREDVYALFEGMVKKVWQDVLAVDIPAPFLRMPYVDAMNRFGVDKPDLRFGFELTDLSETFKDSAFKVFQSTVAGGGVIKAVNAKGLADLTQGELKALEDIAKSLGAKGLAFIKAEKGEWKSPIVKFFSDAEKAAITAKLGVEEGDMVFFAAAPWDKACAILGRIRLEAAQLLSKRGKLIIRADDWKFLWVIDFPLMSYDEERGGYAATHHPFTAPVPEDAAYLDTDPKRVRGQHYDLVLNGMELGGGSIRIHQPALQKKVFEDVLKIPADVVESRFGYMLKAFTYGAPPHGGIAFGLDRMVALLCGTTSIRDVIAFPKTQKGQDLMAQSPTPVTAKQLKELHIQTVIPE
;
A
#
# COMPACT_ATOMS: atom_id res chain seq x y z
N MET A 1 -17.49 -38.96 -3.77
CA MET A 1 -18.25 -38.48 -2.58
C MET A 1 -18.66 -37.03 -2.80
N LYS A 2 -19.90 -36.65 -2.45
CA LYS A 2 -20.38 -35.25 -2.55
C LYS A 2 -20.40 -34.65 -1.15
N ARG A 3 -19.83 -33.43 -0.98
CA ARG A 3 -19.81 -32.72 0.29
C ARG A 3 -21.23 -32.33 0.72
N THR A 4 -21.59 -32.58 1.98
CA THR A 4 -22.87 -32.13 2.59
C THR A 4 -22.64 -30.83 3.38
N HIS A 5 -21.56 -30.72 4.13
CA HIS A 5 -21.20 -29.59 4.99
C HIS A 5 -19.75 -29.18 4.80
N HIS A 6 -19.44 -27.91 5.04
CA HIS A 6 -18.05 -27.47 5.22
C HIS A 6 -17.56 -27.82 6.64
N CYS A 7 -16.24 -28.02 6.75
CA CYS A 7 -15.60 -28.09 8.06
C CYS A 7 -15.83 -26.76 8.82
N ALA A 8 -16.18 -26.78 10.07
CA ALA A 8 -16.64 -25.68 10.90
C ALA A 8 -18.12 -25.28 10.78
N GLN A 9 -18.93 -25.96 9.98
CA GLN A 9 -20.38 -25.71 9.97
C GLN A 9 -21.16 -26.58 10.95
N LEU A 10 -20.60 -27.73 11.36
CA LEU A 10 -21.27 -28.68 12.23
C LEU A 10 -21.30 -28.19 13.69
N THR A 11 -22.43 -28.46 14.34
CA THR A 11 -22.72 -28.08 15.73
C THR A 11 -23.36 -29.23 16.49
N LEU A 12 -23.66 -29.05 17.76
CA LEU A 12 -24.46 -30.03 18.56
C LEU A 12 -25.85 -30.25 18.00
N ALA A 13 -26.39 -29.35 17.17
CA ALA A 13 -27.69 -29.54 16.53
C ALA A 13 -27.63 -30.63 15.43
N ASP A 14 -26.46 -30.97 14.94
CA ASP A 14 -26.24 -31.98 13.89
C ASP A 14 -25.95 -33.38 14.46
N LEU A 15 -26.05 -33.58 15.77
CA LEU A 15 -25.82 -34.88 16.40
C LEU A 15 -26.63 -36.00 15.73
N ASN A 16 -25.99 -37.14 15.51
CA ASN A 16 -26.49 -38.32 14.82
C ASN A 16 -26.76 -38.14 13.31
N ALA A 17 -26.55 -36.96 12.75
CA ALA A 17 -26.62 -36.77 11.30
C ALA A 17 -25.44 -37.46 10.60
N THR A 18 -25.72 -38.12 9.48
CA THR A 18 -24.69 -38.65 8.60
C THR A 18 -24.23 -37.52 7.66
N VAL A 19 -22.97 -37.18 7.72
CA VAL A 19 -22.38 -36.10 6.93
C VAL A 19 -21.22 -36.58 6.05
N SER A 20 -20.95 -35.83 4.98
CA SER A 20 -19.78 -36.02 4.13
C SER A 20 -18.96 -34.74 4.10
N LEU A 21 -17.69 -34.83 4.53
CA LEU A 21 -16.72 -33.74 4.54
C LEU A 21 -15.59 -34.05 3.56
N LEU A 22 -15.09 -33.00 2.90
CA LEU A 22 -13.93 -33.09 2.00
C LEU A 22 -12.95 -31.96 2.33
N GLY A 23 -11.68 -32.29 2.46
CA GLY A 23 -10.68 -31.30 2.84
C GLY A 23 -9.27 -31.83 2.84
N TRP A 24 -8.39 -31.04 3.41
CA TRP A 24 -7.01 -31.37 3.67
C TRP A 24 -6.84 -31.81 5.12
N VAL A 25 -5.95 -32.77 5.34
CA VAL A 25 -5.57 -33.26 6.67
C VAL A 25 -4.66 -32.22 7.32
N ASP A 26 -5.13 -31.53 8.34
CA ASP A 26 -4.37 -30.51 9.06
C ASP A 26 -3.39 -31.13 10.06
N SER A 27 -3.90 -32.03 10.90
CA SER A 27 -3.12 -32.77 11.87
C SER A 27 -3.63 -34.18 12.08
N ILE A 28 -2.76 -35.08 12.54
CA ILE A 28 -3.08 -36.46 12.86
C ILE A 28 -2.56 -36.76 14.27
N ARG A 29 -3.40 -37.36 15.09
CA ARG A 29 -3.07 -37.83 16.44
C ARG A 29 -3.49 -39.28 16.60
N ASP A 30 -2.60 -40.10 17.15
CA ASP A 30 -2.89 -41.49 17.51
C ASP A 30 -3.02 -41.57 19.04
N HIS A 31 -4.15 -42.10 19.51
CA HIS A 31 -4.40 -42.36 20.91
C HIS A 31 -4.83 -43.82 21.08
N GLY A 32 -3.89 -44.70 21.37
CA GLY A 32 -4.15 -46.13 21.62
C GLY A 32 -4.66 -46.87 20.37
N GLY A 33 -4.23 -46.46 19.17
CA GLY A 33 -4.63 -47.04 17.89
C GLY A 33 -5.83 -46.35 17.25
N ILE A 34 -6.55 -45.49 17.98
CA ILE A 34 -7.62 -44.67 17.41
C ILE A 34 -6.97 -43.41 16.79
N LEU A 35 -7.23 -43.17 15.49
CA LEU A 35 -6.71 -42.01 14.79
C LEU A 35 -7.70 -40.84 14.84
N PHE A 36 -7.23 -39.70 15.27
CA PHE A 36 -7.95 -38.44 15.23
C PHE A 36 -7.31 -37.53 14.19
N ILE A 37 -8.09 -37.18 13.17
CA ILE A 37 -7.67 -36.31 12.08
C ILE A 37 -8.43 -34.98 12.18
N ASP A 38 -7.71 -33.88 12.24
CA ASP A 38 -8.28 -32.57 12.03
C ASP A 38 -8.39 -32.33 10.52
N LEU A 39 -9.60 -32.38 9.98
CA LEU A 39 -9.89 -32.16 8.56
C LEU A 39 -10.18 -30.67 8.35
N ARG A 40 -9.42 -30.04 7.46
CA ARG A 40 -9.50 -28.61 7.18
C ARG A 40 -10.05 -28.35 5.78
N ASP A 41 -10.95 -27.36 5.70
CA ASP A 41 -11.32 -26.73 4.43
C ASP A 41 -11.26 -25.20 4.52
N ARG A 42 -11.80 -24.50 3.51
CA ARG A 42 -11.79 -23.01 3.49
C ARG A 42 -12.58 -22.35 4.62
N LYS A 43 -13.48 -23.08 5.30
CA LYS A 43 -14.32 -22.55 6.38
C LYS A 43 -13.76 -22.80 7.76
N GLY A 44 -12.95 -23.85 7.92
CA GLY A 44 -12.33 -24.19 9.20
C GLY A 44 -11.97 -25.65 9.31
N ILE A 45 -12.01 -26.15 10.55
CA ILE A 45 -11.54 -27.49 10.92
C ILE A 45 -12.65 -28.26 11.62
N THR A 46 -12.74 -29.55 11.35
CA THR A 46 -13.56 -30.53 12.10
C THR A 46 -12.72 -31.76 12.41
N GLN A 47 -12.77 -32.23 13.67
CA GLN A 47 -12.14 -33.49 14.05
C GLN A 47 -12.90 -34.66 13.49
N VAL A 48 -12.19 -35.63 12.93
CA VAL A 48 -12.69 -36.90 12.42
C VAL A 48 -12.02 -38.02 13.18
N LYS A 49 -12.79 -38.98 13.69
CA LYS A 49 -12.31 -40.15 14.41
C LYS A 49 -12.34 -41.38 13.49
N PHE A 50 -11.26 -42.14 13.47
CA PHE A 50 -11.15 -43.46 12.85
C PHE A 50 -10.84 -44.47 13.93
N ASP A 51 -11.80 -45.34 14.23
CA ASP A 51 -11.68 -46.35 15.29
C ASP A 51 -11.51 -47.75 14.67
N PRO A 52 -10.27 -48.31 14.69
CA PRO A 52 -10.02 -49.63 14.11
C PRO A 52 -10.69 -50.78 14.88
N HIS A 53 -11.15 -50.55 16.12
CA HIS A 53 -11.92 -51.57 16.88
C HIS A 53 -13.31 -51.73 16.33
N THR A 54 -13.92 -50.65 15.79
CA THR A 54 -15.25 -50.70 15.17
C THR A 54 -15.18 -50.99 13.66
N ASN A 55 -14.14 -50.53 12.98
CA ASN A 55 -13.93 -50.75 11.55
C ASN A 55 -12.40 -50.94 11.24
N PRO A 56 -11.88 -52.16 11.31
CA PRO A 56 -10.46 -52.46 11.09
C PRO A 56 -9.95 -52.09 9.70
N GLU A 57 -10.77 -52.27 8.66
CA GLU A 57 -10.39 -51.95 7.28
C GLU A 57 -10.23 -50.43 7.10
N LEU A 58 -11.13 -49.67 7.62
CA LEU A 58 -11.10 -48.22 7.58
C LEU A 58 -9.92 -47.65 8.39
N GLY A 59 -9.64 -48.22 9.57
CA GLY A 59 -8.47 -47.91 10.37
C GLY A 59 -7.16 -48.16 9.63
N ALA A 60 -7.05 -49.31 8.96
CA ALA A 60 -5.87 -49.66 8.15
C ALA A 60 -5.69 -48.66 6.97
N GLN A 61 -6.76 -48.27 6.29
CA GLN A 61 -6.70 -47.24 5.25
C GLN A 61 -6.27 -45.89 5.79
N ALA A 62 -6.80 -45.48 6.92
CA ALA A 62 -6.50 -44.19 7.56
C ALA A 62 -5.03 -44.11 8.04
N ALA A 63 -4.41 -45.22 8.41
CA ALA A 63 -3.02 -45.26 8.86
C ALA A 63 -1.98 -44.81 7.79
N HIS A 64 -2.35 -44.81 6.52
CA HIS A 64 -1.48 -44.34 5.42
C HIS A 64 -1.63 -42.85 5.10
N ILE A 65 -2.55 -42.14 5.77
CA ILE A 65 -2.79 -40.73 5.56
C ILE A 65 -1.63 -39.92 6.16
N LYS A 66 -1.22 -38.88 5.44
CA LYS A 66 -0.23 -37.90 5.91
C LYS A 66 -0.84 -36.52 6.05
N PRO A 67 -0.26 -35.63 6.87
CA PRO A 67 -0.65 -34.21 6.88
C PRO A 67 -0.65 -33.64 5.46
N GLU A 68 -1.61 -32.75 5.20
CA GLU A 68 -1.88 -32.11 3.90
C GLU A 68 -2.41 -33.06 2.80
N SER A 69 -2.61 -34.35 3.05
CA SER A 69 -3.33 -35.23 2.13
C SER A 69 -4.77 -34.75 1.94
N VAL A 70 -5.32 -34.98 0.75
CA VAL A 70 -6.70 -34.63 0.41
C VAL A 70 -7.59 -35.84 0.59
N ILE A 71 -8.55 -35.75 1.49
CA ILE A 71 -9.47 -36.85 1.79
C ILE A 71 -10.93 -36.39 1.77
N GLY A 72 -11.80 -37.35 1.52
CA GLY A 72 -13.22 -37.26 1.77
C GLY A 72 -13.64 -38.32 2.80
N ILE A 73 -14.45 -37.95 3.75
CA ILE A 73 -15.02 -38.87 4.75
C ILE A 73 -16.55 -38.79 4.75
N SER A 74 -17.17 -39.89 5.10
CA SER A 74 -18.58 -39.91 5.56
C SER A 74 -18.63 -40.54 6.93
N GLY A 75 -19.52 -40.04 7.77
CA GLY A 75 -19.68 -40.54 9.14
C GLY A 75 -20.77 -39.85 9.90
N ALA A 76 -21.03 -40.33 11.11
CA ALA A 76 -22.01 -39.73 12.02
C ALA A 76 -21.38 -38.61 12.85
N VAL A 77 -22.11 -37.52 13.05
CA VAL A 77 -21.71 -36.48 13.98
C VAL A 77 -21.98 -36.95 15.39
N VAL A 78 -20.98 -36.97 16.24
CA VAL A 78 -21.07 -37.37 17.64
C VAL A 78 -20.53 -36.27 18.57
N GLY A 79 -21.04 -36.22 19.80
CA GLY A 79 -20.48 -35.33 20.81
C GLY A 79 -19.10 -35.82 21.28
N ARG A 80 -18.16 -34.91 21.48
CA ARG A 80 -16.86 -35.29 22.10
C ARG A 80 -17.09 -35.75 23.55
N PRO A 81 -16.31 -36.71 24.02
CA PRO A 81 -16.35 -37.12 25.44
C PRO A 81 -16.11 -35.94 26.37
N GLU A 82 -16.66 -36.03 27.57
CA GLU A 82 -16.47 -35.04 28.61
C GLU A 82 -14.94 -34.84 28.90
N GLY A 83 -14.49 -33.58 29.02
CA GLY A 83 -13.08 -33.24 29.20
C GLY A 83 -12.25 -33.17 27.90
N THR A 84 -12.79 -33.54 26.72
CA THR A 84 -12.08 -33.46 25.42
C THR A 84 -12.62 -32.35 24.51
N VAL A 85 -13.58 -31.56 24.98
CA VAL A 85 -14.13 -30.40 24.24
C VAL A 85 -13.04 -29.37 23.99
N ASN A 86 -12.87 -28.92 22.75
CA ASN A 86 -11.90 -27.90 22.38
C ASN A 86 -12.58 -26.55 22.14
N ALA A 87 -12.54 -25.68 23.15
CA ALA A 87 -13.15 -24.35 23.08
C ALA A 87 -12.54 -23.42 22.01
N HIS A 88 -11.37 -23.73 21.47
CA HIS A 88 -10.71 -22.94 20.41
C HIS A 88 -11.21 -23.24 19.00
N LEU A 89 -12.02 -24.29 18.83
CA LEU A 89 -12.60 -24.66 17.54
C LEU A 89 -14.11 -24.44 17.56
N PRO A 90 -14.71 -23.84 16.51
CA PRO A 90 -16.18 -23.72 16.41
C PRO A 90 -16.89 -25.07 16.49
N THR A 91 -16.27 -26.14 16.00
CA THR A 91 -16.76 -27.53 16.04
C THR A 91 -16.19 -28.32 17.23
N GLY A 92 -15.62 -27.66 18.23
CA GLY A 92 -14.86 -28.31 19.29
C GLY A 92 -15.70 -29.14 20.27
N ALA A 93 -17.02 -29.03 20.24
CA ALA A 93 -17.96 -29.85 21.04
C ALA A 93 -18.35 -31.17 20.34
N ILE A 94 -18.04 -31.29 19.03
CA ILE A 94 -18.41 -32.46 18.21
C ILE A 94 -17.18 -33.04 17.50
N GLU A 95 -17.34 -34.26 17.03
CA GLU A 95 -16.45 -34.90 16.07
C GLU A 95 -17.27 -35.75 15.08
N VAL A 96 -16.68 -36.18 14.00
CA VAL A 96 -17.31 -37.09 13.04
C VAL A 96 -16.71 -38.48 13.22
N ASP A 97 -17.52 -39.47 13.59
CA ASP A 97 -17.15 -40.89 13.66
C ASP A 97 -17.21 -41.45 12.24
N ALA A 98 -16.05 -41.68 11.61
CA ALA A 98 -15.96 -42.02 10.21
C ALA A 98 -16.43 -43.44 9.92
N SER A 99 -17.32 -43.58 8.94
CA SER A 99 -17.78 -44.87 8.41
C SER A 99 -17.29 -45.17 6.99
N ALA A 100 -16.79 -44.13 6.26
CA ALA A 100 -16.19 -44.28 4.95
C ALA A 100 -15.09 -43.25 4.74
N LEU A 101 -14.06 -43.66 3.95
CA LEU A 101 -12.92 -42.83 3.58
C LEU A 101 -12.67 -42.93 2.08
N THR A 102 -12.41 -41.81 1.45
CA THR A 102 -11.87 -41.71 0.09
C THR A 102 -10.59 -40.90 0.14
N ILE A 103 -9.47 -41.51 -0.20
CA ILE A 103 -8.20 -40.79 -0.35
C ILE A 103 -8.15 -40.25 -1.78
N HIS A 104 -8.20 -38.93 -1.96
CA HIS A 104 -8.12 -38.29 -3.26
C HIS A 104 -6.66 -38.10 -3.68
N ASN A 105 -5.79 -37.71 -2.74
CA ASN A 105 -4.36 -37.54 -2.99
C ASN A 105 -3.56 -37.63 -1.68
N ILE A 106 -2.43 -38.30 -1.71
CA ILE A 106 -1.47 -38.34 -0.59
C ILE A 106 -0.45 -37.23 -0.81
N SER A 107 -0.19 -36.47 0.24
CA SER A 107 0.78 -35.37 0.21
C SER A 107 2.20 -35.85 0.51
N ASP A 108 3.16 -35.20 -0.12
CA ASP A 108 4.53 -35.17 0.40
C ASP A 108 4.61 -34.27 1.62
N THR A 109 5.69 -34.37 2.40
CA THR A 109 5.92 -33.51 3.55
C THR A 109 6.14 -32.06 3.08
N PRO A 110 5.32 -31.08 3.54
CA PRO A 110 5.54 -29.69 3.18
C PRO A 110 6.93 -29.20 3.59
N PRO A 111 7.57 -28.31 2.81
CA PRO A 111 8.91 -27.81 3.09
C PRO A 111 8.96 -26.83 4.27
N PHE A 112 7.81 -26.41 4.79
CA PHE A 112 7.68 -25.55 5.96
C PHE A 112 6.32 -25.76 6.65
N PRO A 113 6.18 -25.36 7.94
CA PRO A 113 4.91 -25.42 8.65
C PRO A 113 3.85 -24.51 8.02
N LEU A 114 2.61 -25.00 7.91
CA LEU A 114 1.48 -24.25 7.32
C LEU A 114 0.62 -23.53 8.36
N ASP A 115 1.06 -23.49 9.62
CA ASP A 115 0.51 -22.59 10.64
C ASP A 115 1.11 -21.19 10.54
N ASP A 116 0.48 -20.20 11.18
CA ASP A 116 0.97 -18.81 11.08
C ASP A 116 2.21 -18.56 11.95
N ILE A 117 2.37 -19.27 13.07
CA ILE A 117 3.51 -19.08 13.99
C ILE A 117 4.80 -19.59 13.38
N GLY A 118 4.77 -20.80 12.82
CA GLY A 118 5.91 -21.41 12.13
C GLY A 118 6.18 -20.74 10.79
N GLY A 119 5.13 -20.54 9.98
CA GLY A 119 5.21 -19.97 8.65
C GLY A 119 5.71 -18.53 8.60
N ASP A 120 5.42 -17.69 9.59
CA ASP A 120 5.92 -16.31 9.63
C ASP A 120 7.44 -16.23 9.90
N LYS A 121 8.05 -17.31 10.38
CA LYS A 121 9.52 -17.41 10.59
C LYS A 121 10.26 -17.91 9.36
N VAL A 122 9.54 -18.40 8.35
CA VAL A 122 10.11 -18.94 7.11
C VAL A 122 10.56 -17.81 6.19
N ASN A 123 11.70 -17.99 5.54
CA ASN A 123 12.20 -17.08 4.52
C ASN A 123 11.14 -16.81 3.44
N GLU A 124 10.99 -15.55 3.04
CA GLU A 124 10.00 -15.13 2.04
C GLU A 124 10.19 -15.85 0.70
N ASP A 125 11.43 -16.03 0.24
CA ASP A 125 11.71 -16.69 -1.04
C ASP A 125 11.22 -18.14 -1.03
N LEU A 126 11.39 -18.88 0.07
CA LEU A 126 10.86 -20.26 0.18
C LEU A 126 9.32 -20.27 0.16
N ARG A 127 8.68 -19.33 0.86
CA ARG A 127 7.21 -19.17 0.82
C ARG A 127 6.71 -18.79 -0.56
N LEU A 128 7.43 -17.97 -1.32
CA LEU A 128 7.08 -17.60 -2.69
C LEU A 128 7.33 -18.73 -3.68
N THR A 129 8.36 -19.56 -3.48
CA THR A 129 8.60 -20.76 -4.29
C THR A 129 7.45 -21.76 -4.16
N TYR A 130 6.97 -21.98 -2.94
CA TYR A 130 5.84 -22.86 -2.65
C TYR A 130 4.57 -22.07 -2.33
N ARG A 131 4.30 -21.01 -3.11
CA ARG A 131 3.20 -20.06 -2.82
C ARG A 131 1.85 -20.73 -2.65
N TYR A 132 1.56 -21.79 -3.40
CA TYR A 132 0.34 -22.59 -3.26
C TYR A 132 0.20 -23.27 -1.89
N LEU A 133 1.29 -23.54 -1.17
CA LEU A 133 1.27 -24.00 0.22
C LEU A 133 1.12 -22.82 1.19
N ASP A 134 1.88 -21.74 1.00
CA ASP A 134 1.79 -20.53 1.82
C ASP A 134 0.34 -19.97 1.85
N LEU A 135 -0.36 -20.03 0.70
CA LEU A 135 -1.77 -19.63 0.59
C LEU A 135 -2.76 -20.52 1.39
N ARG A 136 -2.35 -21.71 1.84
CA ARG A 136 -3.15 -22.55 2.75
C ARG A 136 -3.13 -22.05 4.19
N ARG A 137 -2.14 -21.23 4.59
CA ARG A 137 -2.04 -20.68 5.95
C ARG A 137 -3.26 -19.83 6.28
N PRO A 138 -3.75 -19.87 7.54
CA PRO A 138 -4.94 -19.13 7.97
C PRO A 138 -4.86 -17.62 7.65
N LYS A 139 -3.73 -16.98 7.97
CA LYS A 139 -3.46 -15.56 7.69
C LYS A 139 -3.58 -15.23 6.21
N MET A 140 -2.90 -16.01 5.34
CA MET A 140 -2.90 -15.76 3.90
C MET A 140 -4.28 -15.96 3.28
N ARG A 141 -5.00 -16.98 3.71
CA ARG A 141 -6.38 -17.24 3.29
C ARG A 141 -7.32 -16.12 3.73
N LYS A 142 -7.18 -15.62 4.97
CA LYS A 142 -7.93 -14.47 5.48
C LYS A 142 -7.66 -13.22 4.62
N ASN A 143 -6.40 -12.97 4.26
CA ASN A 143 -6.01 -11.82 3.45
C ASN A 143 -6.71 -11.84 2.08
N LEU A 144 -6.76 -12.99 1.40
CA LEU A 144 -7.50 -13.13 0.14
C LEU A 144 -9.01 -12.93 0.30
N GLN A 145 -9.59 -13.39 1.42
CA GLN A 145 -11.01 -13.15 1.73
C GLN A 145 -11.30 -11.67 1.99
N VAL A 146 -10.41 -10.96 2.70
CA VAL A 146 -10.51 -9.52 2.94
C VAL A 146 -10.42 -8.78 1.60
N ARG A 147 -9.46 -9.12 0.73
CA ARG A 147 -9.34 -8.55 -0.61
C ARG A 147 -10.63 -8.72 -1.43
N HIS A 148 -11.19 -9.92 -1.44
CA HIS A 148 -12.46 -10.19 -2.13
C HIS A 148 -13.60 -9.33 -1.59
N ARG A 149 -13.76 -9.25 -0.26
CA ARG A 149 -14.80 -8.43 0.39
C ARG A 149 -14.62 -6.95 0.09
N ALA A 150 -13.40 -6.42 0.18
CA ALA A 150 -13.10 -5.03 -0.13
C ALA A 150 -13.47 -4.70 -1.59
N ALA A 151 -13.02 -5.53 -2.56
CA ALA A 151 -13.35 -5.33 -3.96
C ALA A 151 -14.86 -5.40 -4.23
N LYS A 152 -15.58 -6.33 -3.57
CA LYS A 152 -17.04 -6.41 -3.67
C LYS A 152 -17.70 -5.17 -3.09
N SER A 153 -17.32 -4.74 -1.88
CA SER A 153 -17.88 -3.56 -1.21
C SER A 153 -17.69 -2.29 -2.05
N ILE A 154 -16.53 -2.14 -2.70
CA ILE A 154 -16.24 -1.03 -3.61
C ILE A 154 -17.19 -1.06 -4.82
N ARG A 155 -17.40 -2.22 -5.46
CA ARG A 155 -18.34 -2.35 -6.57
C ARG A 155 -19.77 -2.03 -6.14
N ASP A 156 -20.21 -2.59 -5.03
CA ASP A 156 -21.55 -2.34 -4.48
C ASP A 156 -21.77 -0.85 -4.17
N TYR A 157 -20.70 -0.14 -3.71
CA TYR A 157 -20.76 1.28 -3.46
C TYR A 157 -20.90 2.10 -4.75
N PHE A 158 -20.02 1.88 -5.73
CA PHE A 158 -20.05 2.64 -6.97
C PHE A 158 -21.31 2.37 -7.80
N ASP A 159 -21.80 1.12 -7.80
CA ASP A 159 -23.09 0.78 -8.40
C ASP A 159 -24.24 1.58 -7.76
N SER A 160 -24.26 1.68 -6.42
CA SER A 160 -25.26 2.47 -5.69
C SER A 160 -25.16 3.99 -5.95
N GLN A 161 -24.02 4.47 -6.46
CA GLN A 161 -23.78 5.85 -6.87
C GLN A 161 -23.96 6.05 -8.40
N GLU A 162 -24.48 5.04 -9.09
CA GLU A 162 -24.75 5.03 -10.55
C GLU A 162 -23.48 5.13 -11.41
N PHE A 163 -22.33 4.65 -10.92
CA PHE A 163 -21.12 4.52 -11.72
C PHE A 163 -21.15 3.25 -12.56
N ILE A 164 -20.60 3.34 -13.76
CA ILE A 164 -20.49 2.23 -14.70
C ILE A 164 -19.07 1.66 -14.64
N GLU A 165 -18.94 0.35 -14.39
CA GLU A 165 -17.64 -0.33 -14.50
C GLU A 165 -17.32 -0.57 -15.98
N VAL A 166 -16.26 0.07 -16.50
CA VAL A 166 -15.84 -0.05 -17.91
C VAL A 166 -14.40 -0.52 -17.97
N GLU A 167 -14.15 -1.62 -18.68
CA GLU A 167 -12.79 -2.11 -18.93
C GLU A 167 -12.10 -1.27 -20.01
N THR A 168 -10.83 -0.95 -19.77
CA THR A 168 -9.96 -0.23 -20.69
C THR A 168 -8.83 -1.12 -21.18
N PRO A 169 -8.23 -0.85 -22.35
CA PRO A 169 -7.16 -1.68 -22.89
C PRO A 169 -5.95 -1.79 -21.98
N ALA A 170 -5.45 -3.01 -21.77
CA ALA A 170 -4.17 -3.26 -21.13
C ALA A 170 -2.98 -3.02 -22.08
N LEU A 171 -3.18 -3.32 -23.39
CA LEU A 171 -2.23 -3.03 -24.45
C LEU A 171 -2.55 -1.69 -25.09
N PHE A 172 -1.62 -0.75 -25.02
CA PHE A 172 -1.79 0.59 -25.52
C PHE A 172 -0.51 1.10 -26.18
N LYS A 173 -0.49 2.30 -26.72
CA LYS A 173 0.75 2.90 -27.19
C LYS A 173 1.60 3.42 -26.04
N SER A 174 2.90 3.54 -26.25
CA SER A 174 3.82 4.13 -25.28
C SER A 174 3.44 5.57 -24.95
N THR A 175 3.13 5.81 -23.68
CA THR A 175 2.78 7.13 -23.13
C THR A 175 3.32 7.22 -21.71
N PRO A 176 4.64 7.41 -21.53
CA PRO A 176 5.23 7.42 -20.20
C PRO A 176 4.61 8.50 -19.31
N GLU A 177 4.01 8.05 -18.20
CA GLU A 177 3.29 8.88 -17.21
C GLU A 177 4.06 8.96 -15.88
N GLY A 178 5.40 8.91 -15.92
CA GLY A 178 6.26 9.02 -14.75
C GLY A 178 7.03 7.75 -14.38
N ALA A 179 6.60 6.57 -14.82
CA ALA A 179 7.31 5.31 -14.67
C ALA A 179 7.83 4.79 -16.03
N ARG A 180 8.79 3.85 -16.00
CA ARG A 180 9.14 3.09 -17.20
C ARG A 180 8.02 2.10 -17.54
N GLU A 181 7.87 1.82 -18.84
CA GLU A 181 6.81 0.97 -19.37
C GLU A 181 7.34 -0.42 -19.74
N TYR A 182 6.48 -1.42 -19.63
CA TYR A 182 6.73 -2.73 -20.24
C TYR A 182 6.29 -2.71 -21.69
N LEU A 183 7.22 -2.94 -22.61
CA LEU A 183 6.96 -2.97 -24.05
C LEU A 183 6.63 -4.38 -24.52
N VAL A 184 5.61 -4.49 -25.38
CA VAL A 184 5.15 -5.74 -25.99
C VAL A 184 5.28 -5.63 -27.50
N PRO A 185 6.19 -6.37 -28.16
CA PRO A 185 6.39 -6.28 -29.59
C PRO A 185 5.17 -6.80 -30.37
N SER A 186 4.83 -6.09 -31.46
CA SER A 186 3.74 -6.48 -32.36
C SER A 186 4.25 -7.49 -33.39
N ARG A 187 3.64 -8.67 -33.48
CA ARG A 187 3.91 -9.65 -34.53
C ARG A 187 3.38 -9.19 -35.90
N ILE A 188 2.27 -8.42 -35.90
CA ILE A 188 1.56 -8.01 -37.14
C ILE A 188 2.21 -6.75 -37.75
N HIS A 189 2.80 -5.89 -36.91
CA HIS A 189 3.45 -4.66 -37.33
C HIS A 189 4.94 -4.73 -36.91
N PRO A 190 5.83 -5.22 -37.79
CA PRO A 190 7.26 -5.37 -37.48
C PRO A 190 7.90 -4.04 -37.09
N GLY A 191 8.64 -4.04 -35.99
CA GLY A 191 9.30 -2.83 -35.45
C GLY A 191 8.40 -1.93 -34.60
N GLU A 192 7.10 -2.24 -34.46
CA GLU A 192 6.18 -1.53 -33.62
C GLU A 192 5.88 -2.28 -32.31
N PHE A 193 5.60 -1.53 -31.25
CA PHE A 193 5.36 -2.06 -29.91
C PHE A 193 4.09 -1.49 -29.31
N TYR A 194 3.38 -2.34 -28.57
CA TYR A 194 2.46 -1.89 -27.54
C TYR A 194 3.23 -1.66 -26.23
N ALA A 195 2.66 -0.87 -25.34
CA ALA A 195 3.06 -0.80 -23.96
C ALA A 195 1.96 -1.35 -23.05
N LEU A 196 2.33 -1.96 -21.93
CA LEU A 196 1.35 -2.29 -20.89
C LEU A 196 0.93 -1.03 -20.15
N SER A 197 -0.38 -0.87 -19.93
CA SER A 197 -0.96 0.34 -19.35
C SER A 197 -0.47 0.60 -17.92
N GLN A 198 0.05 1.79 -17.66
CA GLN A 198 0.45 2.26 -16.32
C GLN A 198 -0.76 2.64 -15.46
N SER A 199 -1.82 3.13 -16.11
CA SER A 199 -3.12 3.47 -15.53
C SER A 199 -4.13 3.71 -16.67
N PRO A 200 -5.45 3.65 -16.40
CA PRO A 200 -6.48 4.01 -17.39
C PRO A 200 -6.61 5.52 -17.67
N GLN A 201 -5.68 6.37 -17.25
CA GLN A 201 -5.83 7.82 -17.19
C GLN A 201 -6.38 8.48 -18.45
N GLN A 202 -5.82 8.17 -19.62
CA GLN A 202 -6.28 8.81 -20.85
C GLN A 202 -7.65 8.29 -21.31
N PHE A 203 -7.89 6.99 -21.13
CA PHE A 203 -9.16 6.39 -21.48
C PHE A 203 -10.32 6.87 -20.62
N LYS A 204 -10.13 7.02 -19.31
CA LYS A 204 -11.19 7.50 -18.44
C LYS A 204 -11.59 8.95 -18.75
N GLN A 205 -10.64 9.81 -19.14
CA GLN A 205 -10.94 11.16 -19.60
C GLN A 205 -11.70 11.14 -20.95
N ILE A 206 -11.36 10.22 -21.86
CA ILE A 206 -12.10 10.03 -23.12
C ILE A 206 -13.52 9.49 -22.85
N LEU A 207 -13.71 8.64 -21.85
CA LEU A 207 -15.05 8.18 -21.45
C LEU A 207 -15.94 9.34 -20.96
N MET A 208 -15.35 10.37 -20.33
CA MET A 208 -16.09 11.59 -20.01
C MET A 208 -16.53 12.34 -21.26
N VAL A 209 -15.65 12.48 -22.26
CA VAL A 209 -16.01 13.06 -23.57
C VAL A 209 -17.08 12.21 -24.29
N ALA A 210 -17.03 10.89 -24.11
CA ALA A 210 -18.01 9.96 -24.66
C ALA A 210 -19.39 9.99 -23.96
N GLY A 211 -19.54 10.78 -22.88
CA GLY A 211 -20.80 10.92 -22.17
C GLY A 211 -21.11 9.78 -21.18
N VAL A 212 -20.11 9.03 -20.73
CA VAL A 212 -20.30 7.99 -19.69
C VAL A 212 -20.62 8.65 -18.34
N GLU A 213 -20.16 9.86 -18.11
CA GLU A 213 -20.34 10.72 -16.94
C GLU A 213 -19.74 10.18 -15.63
N LYS A 214 -19.99 8.91 -15.28
CA LYS A 214 -19.55 8.28 -14.03
C LYS A 214 -18.91 6.92 -14.34
N TYR A 215 -17.62 6.86 -14.31
CA TYR A 215 -16.80 5.68 -14.63
C TYR A 215 -16.04 5.19 -13.40
N PHE A 216 -15.96 3.86 -13.24
CA PHE A 216 -14.93 3.23 -12.41
C PHE A 216 -14.42 1.94 -13.05
N GLN A 217 -13.26 1.48 -12.58
CA GLN A 217 -12.68 0.19 -12.96
C GLN A 217 -11.78 -0.33 -11.84
N ILE A 218 -11.84 -1.63 -11.56
CA ILE A 218 -10.79 -2.30 -10.78
C ILE A 218 -9.73 -2.76 -11.78
N ALA A 219 -8.78 -1.87 -12.09
CA ALA A 219 -7.84 -1.98 -13.18
C ALA A 219 -6.53 -2.67 -12.78
N ARG A 220 -6.00 -3.52 -13.66
CA ARG A 220 -4.62 -4.01 -13.56
C ARG A 220 -3.69 -2.99 -14.21
N CYS A 221 -2.66 -2.57 -13.45
CA CYS A 221 -1.68 -1.57 -13.87
C CYS A 221 -0.27 -2.16 -13.81
N PHE A 222 0.62 -1.64 -14.68
CA PHE A 222 1.97 -2.16 -14.86
C PHE A 222 2.99 -1.01 -14.85
N ARG A 223 4.02 -1.10 -14.00
CA ARG A 223 5.07 -0.09 -13.91
C ARG A 223 6.42 -0.76 -13.68
N ASP A 224 7.41 -0.45 -14.50
CA ASP A 224 8.79 -0.90 -14.33
C ASP A 224 9.53 0.07 -13.40
N GLU A 225 9.36 -0.12 -12.11
CA GLU A 225 9.92 0.68 -11.03
C GLU A 225 10.68 -0.21 -10.04
N ASP A 226 11.48 0.42 -9.18
CA ASP A 226 12.12 -0.26 -8.06
C ASP A 226 11.07 -0.84 -7.10
N LEU A 227 11.13 -2.16 -6.89
CA LEU A 227 10.18 -2.87 -6.07
C LEU A 227 10.50 -2.68 -4.57
N ARG A 228 9.45 -2.48 -3.79
CA ARG A 228 9.49 -2.30 -2.33
C ARG A 228 8.39 -3.12 -1.66
N SER A 229 8.30 -3.05 -0.35
CA SER A 229 7.21 -3.71 0.39
C SER A 229 5.81 -3.23 -0.03
N ASP A 230 5.70 -1.99 -0.50
CA ASP A 230 4.47 -1.32 -0.93
C ASP A 230 4.36 -1.11 -2.46
N ARG A 231 5.29 -1.68 -3.25
CA ARG A 231 5.33 -1.57 -4.72
C ARG A 231 5.55 -2.90 -5.40
N GLN A 232 4.76 -3.18 -6.42
CA GLN A 232 4.87 -4.32 -7.34
C GLN A 232 4.85 -3.82 -8.78
N MET A 233 5.52 -4.55 -9.69
CA MET A 233 5.54 -4.22 -11.11
C MET A 233 4.16 -4.36 -11.78
N GLU A 234 3.32 -5.20 -11.23
CA GLU A 234 1.92 -5.34 -11.58
C GLU A 234 1.05 -5.26 -10.32
N PHE A 235 0.10 -4.37 -10.31
CA PHE A 235 -0.72 -4.06 -9.14
C PHE A 235 -2.15 -3.71 -9.56
N THR A 236 -3.04 -3.56 -8.59
CA THR A 236 -4.45 -3.27 -8.87
C THR A 236 -4.82 -1.90 -8.32
N GLN A 237 -5.46 -1.08 -9.17
CA GLN A 237 -6.07 0.18 -8.78
C GLN A 237 -7.59 0.11 -8.84
N VAL A 238 -8.25 0.83 -7.94
CA VAL A 238 -9.62 1.28 -8.16
C VAL A 238 -9.52 2.65 -8.81
N ASP A 239 -9.82 2.71 -10.08
CA ASP A 239 -9.70 3.91 -10.90
C ASP A 239 -11.09 4.49 -11.17
N VAL A 240 -11.25 5.81 -10.97
CA VAL A 240 -12.55 6.47 -10.99
C VAL A 240 -12.43 7.82 -11.67
N GLU A 241 -13.43 8.18 -12.48
CA GLU A 241 -13.57 9.51 -13.08
C GLU A 241 -15.04 9.86 -13.18
N ALA A 242 -15.37 11.14 -12.96
CA ALA A 242 -16.73 11.65 -13.12
C ALA A 242 -16.75 13.06 -13.72
N SER A 243 -17.80 13.31 -14.48
CA SER A 243 -18.09 14.60 -15.11
C SER A 243 -18.88 15.51 -14.16
N PHE A 244 -18.76 16.82 -14.35
CA PHE A 244 -19.53 17.86 -13.66
C PHE A 244 -19.38 17.83 -12.13
N ILE A 245 -18.19 17.48 -11.66
CA ILE A 245 -17.88 17.40 -10.22
C ILE A 245 -16.83 18.43 -9.80
N THR A 246 -16.89 18.79 -8.53
CA THR A 246 -15.91 19.61 -7.81
C THR A 246 -15.01 18.75 -6.92
N ARG A 247 -13.99 19.35 -6.32
CA ARG A 247 -13.16 18.66 -5.31
C ARG A 247 -13.99 18.18 -4.11
N GLU A 248 -14.98 18.99 -3.68
CA GLU A 248 -15.84 18.65 -2.55
C GLU A 248 -16.70 17.42 -2.84
N ASP A 249 -17.21 17.29 -4.08
CA ASP A 249 -17.96 16.10 -4.50
C ASP A 249 -17.07 14.86 -4.48
N VAL A 250 -15.81 15.00 -4.93
CA VAL A 250 -14.83 13.91 -4.86
C VAL A 250 -14.60 13.48 -3.41
N TYR A 251 -14.36 14.45 -2.51
CA TYR A 251 -14.13 14.12 -1.09
C TYR A 251 -15.33 13.38 -0.49
N ALA A 252 -16.54 13.86 -0.70
CA ALA A 252 -17.75 13.24 -0.18
C ALA A 252 -17.94 11.81 -0.73
N LEU A 253 -17.73 11.61 -2.03
CA LEU A 253 -17.85 10.32 -2.71
C LEU A 253 -16.88 9.29 -2.10
N PHE A 254 -15.62 9.66 -1.95
CA PHE A 254 -14.60 8.72 -1.49
C PHE A 254 -14.56 8.52 0.01
N GLU A 255 -14.96 9.49 0.80
CA GLU A 255 -15.23 9.31 2.23
C GLU A 255 -16.36 8.29 2.43
N GLY A 256 -17.43 8.36 1.62
CA GLY A 256 -18.51 7.38 1.61
C GLY A 256 -18.03 5.97 1.24
N MET A 257 -17.19 5.84 0.20
CA MET A 257 -16.59 4.56 -0.18
C MET A 257 -15.75 3.95 0.96
N VAL A 258 -14.87 4.75 1.57
CA VAL A 258 -14.02 4.31 2.68
C VAL A 258 -14.87 3.84 3.85
N LYS A 259 -15.87 4.64 4.28
CA LYS A 259 -16.79 4.25 5.36
C LYS A 259 -17.44 2.91 5.08
N LYS A 260 -17.98 2.72 3.87
CA LYS A 260 -18.61 1.45 3.49
C LYS A 260 -17.64 0.28 3.53
N VAL A 261 -16.43 0.43 2.97
CA VAL A 261 -15.43 -0.64 2.96
C VAL A 261 -15.01 -1.03 4.38
N TRP A 262 -14.71 -0.07 5.26
CA TRP A 262 -14.33 -0.35 6.65
C TRP A 262 -15.47 -1.00 7.43
N GLN A 263 -16.71 -0.55 7.21
CA GLN A 263 -17.88 -1.15 7.83
C GLN A 263 -18.10 -2.59 7.37
N ASP A 264 -18.06 -2.85 6.05
CA ASP A 264 -18.36 -4.18 5.49
C ASP A 264 -17.25 -5.21 5.80
N VAL A 265 -15.99 -4.76 5.89
CA VAL A 265 -14.84 -5.64 6.04
C VAL A 265 -14.42 -5.83 7.49
N LEU A 266 -14.40 -4.77 8.28
CA LEU A 266 -13.90 -4.75 9.66
C LEU A 266 -15.00 -4.51 10.72
N ALA A 267 -16.22 -4.16 10.31
CA ALA A 267 -17.30 -3.69 11.19
C ALA A 267 -16.91 -2.43 11.99
N VAL A 268 -16.12 -1.54 11.38
CA VAL A 268 -15.64 -0.27 11.96
C VAL A 268 -16.34 0.89 11.26
N ASP A 269 -16.92 1.80 12.03
CA ASP A 269 -17.42 3.07 11.51
C ASP A 269 -16.30 4.11 11.49
N ILE A 270 -16.07 4.73 10.33
CA ILE A 270 -15.08 5.78 10.13
C ILE A 270 -15.79 7.13 10.13
N PRO A 271 -15.43 8.05 11.06
CA PRO A 271 -16.04 9.38 11.08
C PRO A 271 -15.64 10.20 9.86
N ALA A 272 -16.62 10.91 9.29
CA ALA A 272 -16.42 11.90 8.22
C ALA A 272 -17.03 13.24 8.65
N PRO A 273 -16.62 14.38 8.06
CA PRO A 273 -15.62 14.51 6.98
C PRO A 273 -14.19 14.32 7.48
N PHE A 274 -13.28 13.89 6.56
CA PHE A 274 -11.87 13.74 6.85
C PHE A 274 -11.19 15.12 6.95
N LEU A 275 -10.09 15.20 7.72
CA LEU A 275 -9.27 16.39 7.79
C LEU A 275 -8.74 16.77 6.39
N ARG A 276 -8.82 18.05 6.03
CA ARG A 276 -8.19 18.60 4.83
C ARG A 276 -6.99 19.43 5.23
N MET A 277 -5.84 19.07 4.70
CA MET A 277 -4.55 19.68 5.04
C MET A 277 -3.86 20.16 3.76
N PRO A 278 -3.59 21.46 3.59
CA PRO A 278 -2.77 21.94 2.48
C PRO A 278 -1.40 21.26 2.46
N TYR A 279 -0.88 20.98 1.27
CA TYR A 279 0.45 20.39 1.07
C TYR A 279 1.54 21.13 1.86
N VAL A 280 1.51 22.46 1.83
CA VAL A 280 2.50 23.28 2.52
C VAL A 280 2.46 23.07 4.03
N ASP A 281 1.27 22.84 4.60
CA ASP A 281 1.09 22.57 6.04
C ASP A 281 1.56 21.15 6.38
N ALA A 282 1.26 20.16 5.54
CA ALA A 282 1.76 18.80 5.70
C ALA A 282 3.30 18.78 5.72
N MET A 283 3.93 19.46 4.77
CA MET A 283 5.39 19.59 4.71
C MET A 283 5.95 20.38 5.89
N ASN A 284 5.34 21.49 6.27
CA ASN A 284 5.82 22.31 7.38
C ASN A 284 5.74 21.62 8.73
N ARG A 285 4.63 20.89 8.97
CA ARG A 285 4.36 20.25 10.28
C ARG A 285 4.91 18.84 10.40
N PHE A 286 4.96 18.09 9.30
CA PHE A 286 5.31 16.67 9.34
C PHE A 286 6.49 16.29 8.45
N GLY A 287 6.92 17.19 7.57
CA GLY A 287 8.05 16.99 6.66
C GLY A 287 7.79 16.01 5.52
N VAL A 288 6.52 15.62 5.31
CA VAL A 288 6.07 14.70 4.26
C VAL A 288 4.67 15.06 3.78
N ASP A 289 4.36 14.72 2.55
CA ASP A 289 3.04 14.88 1.90
C ASP A 289 1.99 13.83 2.33
N LYS A 290 2.40 12.83 3.11
CA LYS A 290 1.56 11.73 3.64
C LYS A 290 1.82 11.50 5.12
N PRO A 291 1.41 12.43 6.00
CA PRO A 291 1.74 12.37 7.41
C PRO A 291 1.01 11.24 8.14
N ASP A 292 1.70 10.60 9.08
CA ASP A 292 1.07 9.77 10.10
C ASP A 292 0.64 10.65 11.28
N LEU A 293 -0.67 10.76 11.49
CA LEU A 293 -1.27 11.59 12.53
C LEU A 293 -1.54 10.86 13.85
N ARG A 294 -1.16 9.58 13.97
CA ARG A 294 -1.36 8.78 15.19
C ARG A 294 -0.45 9.19 16.34
N PHE A 295 0.54 10.00 16.06
CA PHE A 295 1.46 10.55 17.05
C PHE A 295 1.87 11.98 16.69
N GLY A 296 2.29 12.75 17.69
CA GLY A 296 2.71 14.14 17.55
C GLY A 296 4.09 14.29 16.90
N PHE A 297 4.99 15.07 17.52
CA PHE A 297 6.34 15.43 17.05
C PHE A 297 6.28 16.27 15.77
N GLU A 298 5.49 17.35 15.81
CA GLU A 298 5.43 18.29 14.68
C GLU A 298 6.75 19.05 14.53
N LEU A 299 7.12 19.31 13.29
CA LEU A 299 8.26 20.15 12.96
C LEU A 299 7.93 21.61 13.27
N THR A 300 8.92 22.33 13.78
CA THR A 300 8.81 23.76 14.11
C THR A 300 9.88 24.54 13.36
N ASP A 301 9.48 25.67 12.77
CA ASP A 301 10.43 26.58 12.11
C ASP A 301 11.07 27.51 13.16
N LEU A 302 12.39 27.50 13.17
CA LEU A 302 13.25 28.30 14.06
C LEU A 302 14.12 29.29 13.28
N SER A 303 13.89 29.52 12.00
CA SER A 303 14.72 30.37 11.14
C SER A 303 14.87 31.78 11.72
N GLU A 304 13.76 32.40 12.14
CA GLU A 304 13.80 33.72 12.79
C GLU A 304 14.57 33.74 14.12
N THR A 305 14.56 32.61 14.85
CA THR A 305 15.31 32.48 16.11
C THR A 305 16.81 32.49 15.86
N PHE A 306 17.27 31.97 14.72
CA PHE A 306 18.69 31.78 14.42
C PHE A 306 19.27 32.72 13.36
N LYS A 307 18.52 33.70 12.88
CA LYS A 307 18.97 34.62 11.83
C LYS A 307 20.24 35.40 12.21
N ASP A 308 20.38 35.77 13.49
CA ASP A 308 21.50 36.53 14.04
C ASP A 308 22.35 35.66 14.99
N SER A 309 22.27 34.35 14.92
CA SER A 309 22.92 33.40 15.82
C SER A 309 24.45 33.44 15.73
N ALA A 310 25.10 33.24 16.86
CA ALA A 310 26.54 33.00 16.92
C ALA A 310 26.93 31.63 16.30
N PHE A 311 25.99 30.70 16.17
CA PHE A 311 26.20 29.43 15.48
C PHE A 311 26.18 29.62 13.97
N LYS A 312 27.39 29.83 13.39
CA LYS A 312 27.58 30.21 11.99
C LYS A 312 26.88 29.32 10.96
N VAL A 313 26.78 28.01 11.23
CA VAL A 313 26.10 27.07 10.32
C VAL A 313 24.62 27.45 10.16
N PHE A 314 23.93 27.75 11.26
CA PHE A 314 22.50 28.13 11.21
C PHE A 314 22.33 29.52 10.61
N GLN A 315 23.12 30.48 11.09
CA GLN A 315 23.08 31.85 10.60
C GLN A 315 23.32 31.93 9.08
N SER A 316 24.36 31.24 8.55
CA SER A 316 24.66 31.26 7.12
C SER A 316 23.60 30.53 6.29
N THR A 317 22.97 29.49 6.82
CA THR A 317 21.88 28.81 6.12
C THR A 317 20.68 29.77 5.94
N VAL A 318 20.29 30.47 6.99
CA VAL A 318 19.17 31.45 6.92
C VAL A 318 19.53 32.61 5.99
N ALA A 319 20.74 33.16 6.10
CA ALA A 319 21.22 34.21 5.23
C ALA A 319 21.28 33.80 3.73
N GLY A 320 21.47 32.51 3.46
CA GLY A 320 21.45 31.94 2.12
C GLY A 320 20.03 31.56 1.62
N GLY A 321 18.96 31.93 2.33
CA GLY A 321 17.56 31.61 1.96
C GLY A 321 17.08 30.22 2.35
N GLY A 322 17.90 29.45 3.09
CA GLY A 322 17.47 28.18 3.70
C GLY A 322 16.71 28.39 5.00
N VAL A 323 16.29 27.28 5.61
CA VAL A 323 15.50 27.28 6.86
C VAL A 323 16.20 26.46 7.94
N ILE A 324 15.86 26.79 9.20
CA ILE A 324 16.21 26.00 10.36
C ILE A 324 14.92 25.41 10.91
N LYS A 325 14.72 24.11 10.74
CA LYS A 325 13.61 23.40 11.33
C LYS A 325 14.09 22.49 12.46
N ALA A 326 13.20 22.21 13.41
CA ALA A 326 13.47 21.30 14.51
C ALA A 326 12.26 20.40 14.79
N VAL A 327 12.53 19.23 15.38
CA VAL A 327 11.50 18.32 15.91
C VAL A 327 11.90 17.87 17.31
N ASN A 328 10.94 17.93 18.25
CA ASN A 328 11.14 17.42 19.60
C ASN A 328 10.60 15.99 19.72
N ALA A 329 11.50 15.02 19.85
CA ALA A 329 11.18 13.63 20.15
C ALA A 329 11.09 13.45 21.66
N LYS A 330 9.89 13.65 22.20
CA LYS A 330 9.63 13.62 23.64
C LYS A 330 9.98 12.27 24.26
N GLY A 331 10.79 12.31 25.33
CA GLY A 331 11.21 11.13 26.08
C GLY A 331 12.29 10.26 25.42
N LEU A 332 12.99 10.75 24.37
CA LEU A 332 13.99 9.99 23.61
C LEU A 332 15.45 10.31 24.01
N ALA A 333 15.69 11.03 25.12
CA ALA A 333 17.04 11.39 25.55
C ALA A 333 17.93 10.19 25.91
N ASP A 334 17.36 8.99 26.07
CA ASP A 334 18.08 7.75 26.38
C ASP A 334 18.63 7.01 25.14
N LEU A 335 18.73 7.69 23.98
CA LEU A 335 19.35 7.13 22.79
C LEU A 335 20.78 6.67 23.06
N THR A 336 21.09 5.47 22.59
CA THR A 336 22.48 4.98 22.54
C THR A 336 23.26 5.69 21.42
N GLN A 337 24.60 5.68 21.51
CA GLN A 337 25.46 6.24 20.47
C GLN A 337 25.25 5.55 19.11
N GLY A 338 24.96 4.24 19.10
CA GLY A 338 24.67 3.49 17.88
C GLY A 338 23.37 3.93 17.21
N GLU A 339 22.30 4.14 17.99
CA GLU A 339 21.01 4.63 17.48
C GLU A 339 21.12 6.07 16.96
N LEU A 340 21.82 6.94 17.69
CA LEU A 340 22.07 8.30 17.26
C LEU A 340 22.85 8.34 15.93
N LYS A 341 23.88 7.48 15.81
CA LYS A 341 24.61 7.34 14.56
C LYS A 341 23.74 6.83 13.41
N ALA A 342 22.86 5.88 13.66
CA ALA A 342 21.92 5.38 12.65
C ALA A 342 20.99 6.51 12.15
N LEU A 343 20.47 7.35 13.05
CA LEU A 343 19.68 8.52 12.69
C LEU A 343 20.49 9.54 11.87
N GLU A 344 21.75 9.77 12.24
CA GLU A 344 22.65 10.64 11.48
C GLU A 344 22.94 10.09 10.07
N ASP A 345 23.16 8.79 9.94
CA ASP A 345 23.40 8.14 8.64
C ASP A 345 22.15 8.22 7.74
N ILE A 346 20.95 8.09 8.32
CA ILE A 346 19.69 8.34 7.61
C ILE A 346 19.60 9.80 7.15
N ALA A 347 19.89 10.77 8.02
CA ALA A 347 19.90 12.18 7.64
C ALA A 347 20.89 12.46 6.50
N LYS A 348 22.10 11.87 6.55
CA LYS A 348 23.13 11.99 5.50
C LYS A 348 22.68 11.39 4.17
N SER A 349 21.97 10.27 4.17
CA SER A 349 21.42 9.67 2.95
C SER A 349 20.40 10.57 2.25
N LEU A 350 19.81 11.53 2.98
CA LEU A 350 18.90 12.55 2.47
C LEU A 350 19.60 13.89 2.17
N GLY A 351 20.93 13.90 2.15
CA GLY A 351 21.75 15.06 1.79
C GLY A 351 22.11 16.00 2.94
N ALA A 352 21.86 15.61 4.20
CA ALA A 352 22.38 16.38 5.34
C ALA A 352 23.89 16.21 5.49
N LYS A 353 24.59 17.27 5.91
CA LYS A 353 26.03 17.20 6.28
C LYS A 353 26.25 16.52 7.64
N GLY A 354 25.23 16.44 8.47
CA GLY A 354 25.20 15.84 9.80
C GLY A 354 23.83 16.09 10.44
N LEU A 355 23.59 15.49 11.61
CA LEU A 355 22.35 15.66 12.35
C LEU A 355 22.64 16.41 13.66
N ALA A 356 22.30 17.69 13.69
CA ALA A 356 22.42 18.50 14.90
C ALA A 356 21.30 18.13 15.89
N PHE A 357 21.62 18.08 17.18
CA PHE A 357 20.67 17.69 18.21
C PHE A 357 20.92 18.40 19.55
N ILE A 358 19.91 18.39 20.42
CA ILE A 358 19.99 18.73 21.85
C ILE A 358 19.41 17.56 22.63
N LYS A 359 20.10 17.17 23.70
CA LYS A 359 19.62 16.22 24.70
C LYS A 359 19.31 16.98 26.00
N ALA A 360 18.06 16.97 26.44
CA ALA A 360 17.65 17.56 27.71
C ALA A 360 17.80 16.54 28.83
N GLU A 361 18.81 16.69 29.68
CA GLU A 361 19.14 15.72 30.71
C GLU A 361 19.72 16.39 31.97
N LYS A 362 19.17 16.05 33.13
CA LYS A 362 19.63 16.53 34.47
C LYS A 362 19.58 18.06 34.63
N GLY A 363 18.53 18.67 34.07
CA GLY A 363 18.33 20.13 34.11
C GLY A 363 19.23 20.92 33.17
N GLU A 364 20.02 20.24 32.34
CA GLU A 364 20.92 20.87 31.36
C GLU A 364 20.71 20.33 29.94
N TRP A 365 21.07 21.13 28.97
CA TRP A 365 21.12 20.71 27.58
C TRP A 365 22.51 20.22 27.20
N LYS A 366 22.62 18.98 26.77
CA LYS A 366 23.87 18.37 26.31
C LYS A 366 23.91 18.29 24.78
N SER A 367 24.87 18.94 24.16
CA SER A 367 25.10 18.89 22.72
C SER A 367 26.38 19.65 22.35
N PRO A 368 27.06 19.27 21.26
CA PRO A 368 28.19 20.03 20.74
C PRO A 368 27.85 21.47 20.32
N ILE A 369 26.57 21.75 19.98
CA ILE A 369 26.13 23.05 19.46
C ILE A 369 25.57 24.00 20.51
N VAL A 370 25.14 23.52 21.69
CA VAL A 370 24.49 24.32 22.74
C VAL A 370 25.36 25.47 23.25
N LYS A 371 26.69 25.31 23.26
CA LYS A 371 27.65 26.35 23.65
C LYS A 371 27.62 27.61 22.77
N PHE A 372 27.05 27.53 21.59
CA PHE A 372 26.89 28.66 20.69
C PHE A 372 25.54 29.38 20.82
N PHE A 373 24.62 28.82 21.59
CA PHE A 373 23.28 29.36 21.74
C PHE A 373 23.21 30.35 22.89
N SER A 374 22.67 31.52 22.62
CA SER A 374 22.33 32.53 23.64
C SER A 374 21.17 32.04 24.50
N ASP A 375 20.99 32.65 25.67
CA ASP A 375 19.88 32.32 26.58
C ASP A 375 18.53 32.66 25.95
N ALA A 376 18.47 33.70 25.10
CA ALA A 376 17.27 34.05 24.33
C ALA A 376 16.90 32.97 23.31
N GLU A 377 17.88 32.40 22.59
CA GLU A 377 17.66 31.28 21.66
C GLU A 377 17.20 30.02 22.40
N LYS A 378 17.81 29.69 23.55
CA LYS A 378 17.39 28.57 24.40
C LYS A 378 15.95 28.74 24.89
N ALA A 379 15.60 29.92 25.37
CA ALA A 379 14.24 30.25 25.79
C ALA A 379 13.23 30.12 24.64
N ALA A 380 13.58 30.61 23.43
CA ALA A 380 12.74 30.49 22.23
C ALA A 380 12.54 29.02 21.80
N ILE A 381 13.60 28.20 21.83
CA ILE A 381 13.52 26.77 21.54
C ILE A 381 12.60 26.07 22.54
N THR A 382 12.78 26.34 23.86
CA THR A 382 11.94 25.77 24.92
C THR A 382 10.47 26.14 24.72
N ALA A 383 10.18 27.42 24.47
CA ALA A 383 8.82 27.90 24.30
C ALA A 383 8.13 27.33 23.05
N LYS A 384 8.84 27.27 21.92
CA LYS A 384 8.28 26.81 20.65
C LYS A 384 8.14 25.28 20.56
N LEU A 385 9.07 24.51 21.14
CA LEU A 385 9.11 23.05 21.06
C LEU A 385 8.60 22.35 22.32
N GLY A 386 8.36 23.08 23.40
CA GLY A 386 7.94 22.52 24.68
C GLY A 386 8.97 21.49 25.21
N VAL A 387 10.26 21.87 25.19
CA VAL A 387 11.35 20.96 25.60
C VAL A 387 11.30 20.73 27.11
N GLU A 388 11.28 19.47 27.50
CA GLU A 388 11.24 18.99 28.87
C GLU A 388 12.42 18.04 29.16
N GLU A 389 12.62 17.73 30.43
CA GLU A 389 13.59 16.74 30.89
C GLU A 389 13.32 15.38 30.21
N GLY A 390 14.35 14.77 29.64
CA GLY A 390 14.25 13.49 28.95
C GLY A 390 13.97 13.61 27.44
N ASP A 391 13.84 14.82 26.90
CA ASP A 391 13.56 15.05 25.48
C ASP A 391 14.83 15.05 24.62
N MET A 392 14.64 14.75 23.33
CA MET A 392 15.67 14.84 22.30
C MET A 392 15.16 15.72 21.16
N VAL A 393 15.85 16.84 20.91
CA VAL A 393 15.52 17.75 19.81
C VAL A 393 16.49 17.55 18.67
N PHE A 394 16.00 17.32 17.47
CA PHE A 394 16.79 17.24 16.25
C PHE A 394 16.55 18.47 15.37
N PHE A 395 17.61 18.90 14.66
CA PHE A 395 17.57 20.08 13.79
C PHE A 395 18.02 19.72 12.38
N ALA A 396 17.42 20.40 11.40
CA ALA A 396 17.88 20.44 10.03
C ALA A 396 18.08 21.89 9.59
N ALA A 397 19.24 22.17 9.00
CA ALA A 397 19.61 23.45 8.42
C ALA A 397 19.89 23.22 6.92
N ALA A 398 18.93 23.58 6.05
CA ALA A 398 18.98 23.27 4.61
C ALA A 398 17.94 24.11 3.84
N PRO A 399 17.88 24.04 2.49
CA PRO A 399 16.71 24.45 1.73
C PRO A 399 15.43 23.80 2.31
N TRP A 400 14.30 24.50 2.18
CA TRP A 400 13.04 24.13 2.86
C TRP A 400 12.60 22.69 2.61
N ASP A 401 12.61 22.24 1.37
CA ASP A 401 12.23 20.89 0.95
C ASP A 401 13.12 19.81 1.59
N LYS A 402 14.44 20.04 1.59
CA LYS A 402 15.43 19.12 2.19
C LYS A 402 15.31 19.10 3.71
N ALA A 403 15.13 20.25 4.36
CA ALA A 403 14.95 20.31 5.81
C ALA A 403 13.69 19.56 6.25
N CYS A 404 12.58 19.72 5.50
CA CYS A 404 11.35 18.97 5.69
C CYS A 404 11.57 17.47 5.53
N ALA A 405 12.17 17.02 4.42
CA ALA A 405 12.39 15.60 4.14
C ALA A 405 13.29 14.92 5.20
N ILE A 406 14.38 15.58 5.62
CA ILE A 406 15.27 15.07 6.66
C ILE A 406 14.49 14.87 7.97
N LEU A 407 13.83 15.92 8.46
CA LEU A 407 13.16 15.85 9.76
C LEU A 407 11.88 15.01 9.72
N GLY A 408 11.17 14.97 8.60
CA GLY A 408 10.05 14.07 8.41
C GLY A 408 10.48 12.61 8.57
N ARG A 409 11.63 12.23 8.01
CA ARG A 409 12.18 10.88 8.21
C ARG A 409 12.64 10.64 9.65
N ILE A 410 13.37 11.59 10.25
CA ILE A 410 13.82 11.50 11.66
C ILE A 410 12.63 11.39 12.60
N ARG A 411 11.54 12.12 12.35
CA ARG A 411 10.28 12.03 13.10
C ARG A 411 9.72 10.60 13.14
N LEU A 412 9.68 9.93 11.99
CA LEU A 412 9.19 8.55 11.88
C LEU A 412 10.10 7.56 12.61
N GLU A 413 11.42 7.68 12.46
CA GLU A 413 12.39 6.82 13.14
C GLU A 413 12.34 7.01 14.66
N ALA A 414 12.24 8.25 15.14
CA ALA A 414 12.09 8.56 16.56
C ALA A 414 10.82 7.92 17.14
N ALA A 415 9.70 8.01 16.42
CA ALA A 415 8.45 7.38 16.83
C ALA A 415 8.56 5.85 16.90
N GLN A 416 9.24 5.21 15.94
CA GLN A 416 9.49 3.77 15.97
C GLN A 416 10.38 3.36 17.14
N LEU A 417 11.45 4.11 17.44
CA LEU A 417 12.32 3.85 18.58
C LEU A 417 11.56 3.95 19.91
N LEU A 418 10.73 4.97 20.06
CA LEU A 418 9.88 5.13 21.24
C LEU A 418 8.83 4.01 21.37
N SER A 419 8.24 3.62 20.24
CA SER A 419 7.27 2.52 20.22
C SER A 419 7.92 1.19 20.62
N LYS A 420 9.11 0.87 20.10
CA LYS A 420 9.88 -0.32 20.49
C LYS A 420 10.22 -0.34 21.99
N ARG A 421 10.35 0.83 22.62
CA ARG A 421 10.61 0.97 24.06
C ARG A 421 9.35 1.02 24.91
N GLY A 422 8.18 0.90 24.31
CA GLY A 422 6.89 1.03 25.01
C GLY A 422 6.58 2.44 25.52
N LYS A 423 7.34 3.46 25.09
CA LYS A 423 7.14 4.86 25.48
C LYS A 423 6.12 5.59 24.61
N LEU A 424 5.82 5.06 23.42
CA LEU A 424 4.82 5.56 22.48
C LEU A 424 3.94 4.40 22.02
N ILE A 425 2.63 4.54 22.18
CA ILE A 425 1.68 3.53 21.72
C ILE A 425 1.08 4.01 20.40
N ILE A 426 1.47 3.36 19.30
CA ILE A 426 0.89 3.56 17.97
C ILE A 426 -0.05 2.39 17.68
N ARG A 427 -1.35 2.62 17.78
CA ARG A 427 -2.35 1.57 17.58
C ARG A 427 -2.56 1.32 16.09
N ALA A 428 -2.58 0.05 15.71
CA ALA A 428 -2.83 -0.36 14.31
C ALA A 428 -4.29 -0.10 13.88
N ASP A 429 -5.22 -0.11 14.85
CA ASP A 429 -6.65 0.12 14.65
C ASP A 429 -7.08 1.59 14.86
N ASP A 430 -6.14 2.51 14.99
CA ASP A 430 -6.40 3.96 14.99
C ASP A 430 -6.33 4.50 13.55
N TRP A 431 -7.48 4.70 12.93
CA TRP A 431 -7.62 5.07 11.52
C TRP A 431 -7.66 6.59 11.37
N LYS A 432 -6.51 7.24 11.09
CA LYS A 432 -6.38 8.69 10.88
C LYS A 432 -6.34 9.02 9.40
N PHE A 433 -7.53 9.18 8.81
CA PHE A 433 -7.67 9.62 7.43
C PHE A 433 -7.51 11.14 7.32
N LEU A 434 -6.88 11.58 6.24
CA LEU A 434 -6.84 12.98 5.85
C LEU A 434 -6.70 13.10 4.33
N TRP A 435 -7.18 14.23 3.82
CA TRP A 435 -6.87 14.69 2.48
C TRP A 435 -5.70 15.67 2.54
N VAL A 436 -4.67 15.42 1.76
CA VAL A 436 -3.63 16.42 1.45
C VAL A 436 -4.01 17.07 0.14
N ILE A 437 -4.06 18.41 0.13
CA ILE A 437 -4.64 19.20 -0.97
C ILE A 437 -3.70 20.35 -1.36
N ASP A 438 -4.01 21.02 -2.47
CA ASP A 438 -3.31 22.23 -2.91
C ASP A 438 -1.81 22.03 -3.12
N PHE A 439 -1.45 20.91 -3.73
CA PHE A 439 -0.06 20.65 -4.14
C PHE A 439 0.43 21.67 -5.16
N PRO A 440 1.75 21.96 -5.23
CA PRO A 440 2.28 22.73 -6.36
C PRO A 440 1.95 22.01 -7.67
N LEU A 441 1.44 22.75 -8.66
CA LEU A 441 1.13 22.19 -9.98
C LEU A 441 2.40 21.77 -10.70
N MET A 442 3.46 22.58 -10.58
CA MET A 442 4.75 22.42 -11.25
C MET A 442 5.90 22.43 -10.25
N SER A 443 6.89 21.60 -10.49
CA SER A 443 8.18 21.62 -9.83
C SER A 443 9.27 22.02 -10.85
N TYR A 444 10.29 22.73 -10.39
CA TYR A 444 11.44 23.05 -11.27
C TYR A 444 12.50 21.95 -11.14
N ASP A 445 12.85 21.36 -12.24
CA ASP A 445 13.88 20.33 -12.35
C ASP A 445 15.19 21.03 -12.75
N GLU A 446 16.14 21.13 -11.82
CA GLU A 446 17.43 21.79 -12.06
C GLU A 446 18.29 21.02 -13.07
N GLU A 447 18.20 19.69 -13.13
CA GLU A 447 18.97 18.86 -14.06
C GLU A 447 18.49 19.04 -15.50
N ARG A 448 17.17 19.18 -15.69
CA ARG A 448 16.56 19.44 -17.00
C ARG A 448 16.55 20.92 -17.36
N GLY A 449 16.76 21.82 -16.39
CA GLY A 449 16.66 23.27 -16.56
C GLY A 449 15.24 23.74 -16.95
N GLY A 450 14.21 23.07 -16.45
CA GLY A 450 12.82 23.35 -16.83
C GLY A 450 11.80 22.88 -15.81
N TYR A 451 10.51 23.14 -16.11
CA TYR A 451 9.42 22.69 -15.27
C TYR A 451 9.01 21.24 -15.57
N ALA A 452 8.63 20.53 -14.54
CA ALA A 452 7.97 19.23 -14.59
C ALA A 452 6.62 19.31 -13.85
N ALA A 453 5.61 18.56 -14.32
CA ALA A 453 4.38 18.42 -13.55
C ALA A 453 4.68 17.66 -12.25
N THR A 454 4.20 18.17 -11.11
CA THR A 454 4.46 17.55 -9.81
C THR A 454 3.85 16.14 -9.72
N HIS A 455 2.64 15.97 -10.25
CA HIS A 455 1.95 14.68 -10.29
C HIS A 455 1.60 14.27 -11.72
N HIS A 456 0.72 15.05 -12.36
CA HIS A 456 0.19 14.71 -13.68
C HIS A 456 -0.08 15.97 -14.50
N PRO A 457 0.32 16.02 -15.80
CA PRO A 457 0.16 17.21 -16.64
C PRO A 457 -1.29 17.53 -17.03
N PHE A 458 -2.25 16.66 -16.69
CA PHE A 458 -3.70 16.88 -16.91
C PHE A 458 -4.39 17.55 -15.72
N THR A 459 -3.67 17.83 -14.62
CA THR A 459 -4.21 18.50 -13.44
C THR A 459 -4.53 19.96 -13.74
N ALA A 460 -5.76 20.39 -13.41
CA ALA A 460 -6.15 21.78 -13.53
C ALA A 460 -5.47 22.65 -12.45
N PRO A 461 -5.06 23.89 -12.80
CA PRO A 461 -4.65 24.86 -11.79
C PRO A 461 -5.83 25.24 -10.90
N VAL A 462 -5.56 25.65 -9.67
CA VAL A 462 -6.53 26.39 -8.87
C VAL A 462 -6.87 27.69 -9.61
N PRO A 463 -8.16 28.03 -9.78
CA PRO A 463 -8.57 29.15 -10.63
C PRO A 463 -7.88 30.48 -10.31
N GLU A 464 -7.69 30.78 -9.03
CA GLU A 464 -7.06 32.02 -8.54
C GLU A 464 -5.58 32.12 -8.93
N ASP A 465 -4.93 30.98 -9.14
CA ASP A 465 -3.50 30.89 -9.45
C ASP A 465 -3.21 30.77 -10.96
N ALA A 466 -4.24 30.58 -11.79
CA ALA A 466 -4.08 30.27 -13.22
C ALA A 466 -3.26 31.32 -13.99
N ALA A 467 -3.34 32.60 -13.60
CA ALA A 467 -2.58 33.69 -14.20
C ALA A 467 -1.06 33.56 -13.98
N TYR A 468 -0.64 32.87 -12.93
CA TYR A 468 0.80 32.66 -12.65
C TYR A 468 1.45 31.62 -13.58
N LEU A 469 0.67 30.83 -14.35
CA LEU A 469 1.25 29.93 -15.36
C LEU A 469 2.17 30.65 -16.34
N ASP A 470 1.91 31.93 -16.64
CA ASP A 470 2.70 32.73 -17.58
C ASP A 470 3.91 33.42 -16.94
N THR A 471 3.85 33.67 -15.63
CA THR A 471 4.84 34.55 -14.95
C THR A 471 5.68 33.82 -13.94
N ASP A 472 5.08 32.89 -13.16
CA ASP A 472 5.76 32.13 -12.11
C ASP A 472 5.05 30.79 -11.87
N PRO A 473 5.28 29.76 -12.73
CA PRO A 473 4.62 28.46 -12.61
C PRO A 473 4.84 27.74 -11.27
N LYS A 474 5.89 28.08 -10.51
CA LYS A 474 6.15 27.51 -9.16
C LYS A 474 5.09 27.91 -8.14
N ARG A 475 4.40 29.04 -8.34
CA ARG A 475 3.37 29.54 -7.42
C ARG A 475 2.01 28.92 -7.66
N VAL A 476 1.84 28.25 -8.79
CA VAL A 476 0.54 27.69 -9.17
C VAL A 476 0.25 26.46 -8.34
N ARG A 477 -0.84 26.48 -7.58
CA ARG A 477 -1.38 25.29 -6.92
C ARG A 477 -2.23 24.51 -7.92
N GLY A 478 -2.10 23.18 -7.87
CA GLY A 478 -2.95 22.26 -8.61
C GLY A 478 -4.21 21.91 -7.83
N GLN A 479 -5.31 21.66 -8.54
CA GLN A 479 -6.49 21.05 -7.95
C GLN A 479 -6.28 19.55 -7.69
N HIS A 480 -5.11 19.21 -7.17
CA HIS A 480 -4.69 17.87 -6.79
C HIS A 480 -5.08 17.56 -5.36
N TYR A 481 -5.35 16.30 -5.08
CA TYR A 481 -5.69 15.78 -3.76
C TYR A 481 -5.25 14.33 -3.61
N ASP A 482 -4.65 14.02 -2.45
CA ASP A 482 -4.29 12.66 -2.04
C ASP A 482 -5.06 12.28 -0.78
N LEU A 483 -5.66 11.08 -0.78
CA LEU A 483 -6.18 10.46 0.43
C LEU A 483 -5.07 9.70 1.13
N VAL A 484 -4.79 10.10 2.36
CA VAL A 484 -3.73 9.53 3.19
C VAL A 484 -4.35 8.83 4.40
N LEU A 485 -3.80 7.68 4.76
CA LEU A 485 -4.11 6.94 5.98
C LEU A 485 -2.83 6.52 6.68
N ASN A 486 -2.63 7.00 7.92
CA ASN A 486 -1.55 6.51 8.79
C ASN A 486 -0.15 6.53 8.15
N GLY A 487 0.17 7.59 7.41
CA GLY A 487 1.47 7.74 6.74
C GLY A 487 1.56 7.08 5.37
N MET A 488 0.48 6.53 4.85
CA MET A 488 0.40 5.90 3.54
C MET A 488 -0.60 6.62 2.64
N GLU A 489 -0.18 7.01 1.45
CA GLU A 489 -1.07 7.46 0.38
C GLU A 489 -1.87 6.26 -0.14
N LEU A 490 -3.19 6.31 0.01
CA LEU A 490 -4.11 5.29 -0.50
C LEU A 490 -4.48 5.54 -1.96
N GLY A 491 -4.59 6.79 -2.35
CA GLY A 491 -4.92 7.16 -3.70
C GLY A 491 -4.78 8.65 -3.91
N GLY A 492 -4.48 9.04 -5.14
CA GLY A 492 -4.33 10.42 -5.58
C GLY A 492 -5.13 10.72 -6.84
N GLY A 493 -5.49 11.97 -6.99
CA GLY A 493 -6.25 12.45 -8.13
C GLY A 493 -6.33 13.96 -8.23
N SER A 494 -7.09 14.43 -9.20
CA SER A 494 -7.28 15.87 -9.40
C SER A 494 -8.55 16.17 -10.18
N ILE A 495 -8.97 17.43 -10.13
CA ILE A 495 -9.81 18.00 -11.19
C ILE A 495 -8.92 18.19 -12.41
N ARG A 496 -9.44 17.82 -13.60
CA ARG A 496 -8.66 17.78 -14.84
C ARG A 496 -8.82 19.06 -15.66
N ILE A 497 -7.80 19.37 -16.43
CA ILE A 497 -7.94 20.34 -17.53
C ILE A 497 -8.85 19.69 -18.59
N HIS A 498 -9.95 20.37 -18.91
CA HIS A 498 -10.88 19.95 -19.97
C HIS A 498 -10.89 20.88 -21.17
N GLN A 499 -10.21 22.02 -21.06
CA GLN A 499 -10.10 23.02 -22.11
C GLN A 499 -8.86 22.74 -22.99
N PRO A 500 -9.03 22.47 -24.32
CA PRO A 500 -7.90 22.15 -25.20
C PRO A 500 -6.80 23.20 -25.21
N ALA A 501 -7.16 24.49 -25.20
CA ALA A 501 -6.21 25.59 -25.22
C ALA A 501 -5.33 25.62 -23.95
N LEU A 502 -5.92 25.43 -22.77
CA LEU A 502 -5.19 25.38 -21.51
C LEU A 502 -4.29 24.14 -21.44
N GLN A 503 -4.78 22.97 -21.90
CA GLN A 503 -3.98 21.76 -21.92
C GLN A 503 -2.79 21.87 -22.85
N LYS A 504 -2.98 22.44 -24.03
CA LYS A 504 -1.90 22.73 -24.98
C LYS A 504 -0.87 23.67 -24.37
N LYS A 505 -1.31 24.77 -23.74
CA LYS A 505 -0.44 25.72 -23.05
C LYS A 505 0.42 25.04 -21.98
N VAL A 506 -0.16 24.17 -21.14
CA VAL A 506 0.59 23.42 -20.12
C VAL A 506 1.67 22.56 -20.77
N PHE A 507 1.35 21.85 -21.85
CA PHE A 507 2.33 20.98 -22.51
C PHE A 507 3.44 21.78 -23.21
N GLU A 508 3.08 22.72 -24.08
CA GLU A 508 4.03 23.37 -24.98
C GLU A 508 4.73 24.56 -24.33
N ASP A 509 3.98 25.44 -23.62
CA ASP A 509 4.52 26.67 -23.08
C ASP A 509 5.16 26.51 -21.70
N VAL A 510 4.56 25.69 -20.80
CA VAL A 510 5.06 25.50 -19.42
C VAL A 510 6.07 24.36 -19.36
N LEU A 511 5.67 23.15 -19.82
CA LEU A 511 6.51 21.95 -19.76
C LEU A 511 7.52 21.85 -20.90
N LYS A 512 7.41 22.73 -21.92
CA LYS A 512 8.29 22.78 -23.09
C LYS A 512 8.39 21.45 -23.84
N ILE A 513 7.29 20.68 -23.90
CA ILE A 513 7.22 19.44 -24.66
C ILE A 513 7.09 19.81 -26.14
N PRO A 514 7.95 19.27 -27.04
CA PRO A 514 7.85 19.55 -28.48
C PRO A 514 6.47 19.20 -29.05
N ALA A 515 5.94 20.02 -29.96
CA ALA A 515 4.59 19.89 -30.49
C ALA A 515 4.34 18.54 -31.21
N ASP A 516 5.35 18.01 -31.90
CA ASP A 516 5.31 16.68 -32.52
C ASP A 516 5.21 15.55 -31.49
N VAL A 517 5.86 15.69 -30.35
CA VAL A 517 5.75 14.75 -29.23
C VAL A 517 4.37 14.85 -28.57
N VAL A 518 3.84 16.07 -28.38
CA VAL A 518 2.47 16.28 -27.87
C VAL A 518 1.46 15.62 -28.79
N GLU A 519 1.56 15.87 -30.11
CA GLU A 519 0.65 15.27 -31.10
C GLU A 519 0.75 13.74 -31.11
N SER A 520 1.97 13.19 -31.11
CA SER A 520 2.15 11.74 -31.17
C SER A 520 1.63 11.02 -29.91
N ARG A 521 1.79 11.62 -28.73
CA ARG A 521 1.38 10.99 -27.46
C ARG A 521 -0.05 11.29 -27.04
N PHE A 522 -0.49 12.54 -27.21
CA PHE A 522 -1.73 13.06 -26.65
C PHE A 522 -2.68 13.63 -27.70
N GLY A 523 -2.28 13.69 -28.99
CA GLY A 523 -3.06 14.32 -30.05
C GLY A 523 -4.49 13.81 -30.17
N TYR A 524 -4.71 12.49 -30.04
CA TYR A 524 -6.05 11.89 -30.07
C TYR A 524 -6.93 12.37 -28.90
N MET A 525 -6.36 12.55 -27.69
CA MET A 525 -7.08 13.05 -26.53
C MET A 525 -7.40 14.54 -26.67
N LEU A 526 -6.41 15.34 -27.09
CA LEU A 526 -6.61 16.77 -27.37
C LEU A 526 -7.67 16.96 -28.47
N LYS A 527 -7.65 16.10 -29.49
CA LYS A 527 -8.69 16.08 -30.53
C LYS A 527 -10.05 15.72 -29.96
N ALA A 528 -10.15 14.73 -29.10
CA ALA A 528 -11.40 14.38 -28.42
C ALA A 528 -11.96 15.57 -27.63
N PHE A 529 -11.12 16.31 -26.90
CA PHE A 529 -11.56 17.48 -26.14
C PHE A 529 -12.18 18.58 -26.99
N THR A 530 -11.81 18.71 -28.28
CA THR A 530 -12.44 19.68 -29.19
C THR A 530 -13.90 19.37 -29.50
N TYR A 531 -14.37 18.16 -29.19
CA TYR A 531 -15.78 17.76 -29.37
C TYR A 531 -16.63 17.94 -28.10
N GLY A 532 -16.16 18.72 -27.15
CA GLY A 532 -16.94 19.09 -25.97
C GLY A 532 -16.62 18.23 -24.74
N ALA A 533 -15.38 18.28 -24.25
CA ALA A 533 -15.03 17.67 -22.98
C ALA A 533 -15.74 18.38 -21.83
N PRO A 534 -16.49 17.67 -20.96
CA PRO A 534 -17.08 18.26 -19.78
C PRO A 534 -16.00 18.58 -18.73
N PRO A 535 -16.25 19.49 -17.78
CA PRO A 535 -15.46 19.53 -16.54
C PRO A 535 -15.50 18.17 -15.86
N HIS A 536 -14.36 17.62 -15.49
CA HIS A 536 -14.29 16.29 -14.87
C HIS A 536 -13.13 16.17 -13.91
N GLY A 537 -13.18 15.16 -13.07
CA GLY A 537 -12.14 14.83 -12.11
C GLY A 537 -12.26 13.40 -11.64
N GLY A 538 -11.21 12.92 -11.00
CA GLY A 538 -11.17 11.54 -10.54
C GLY A 538 -9.96 11.24 -9.70
N ILE A 539 -9.87 9.97 -9.30
CA ILE A 539 -8.82 9.47 -8.42
C ILE A 539 -8.50 8.02 -8.78
N ALA A 540 -7.30 7.58 -8.44
CA ALA A 540 -6.91 6.18 -8.49
C ALA A 540 -6.45 5.72 -7.10
N PHE A 541 -7.07 4.65 -6.58
CA PHE A 541 -6.69 4.03 -5.32
C PHE A 541 -5.87 2.77 -5.53
N GLY A 542 -4.79 2.63 -4.77
CA GLY A 542 -4.07 1.35 -4.69
C GLY A 542 -4.86 0.32 -3.90
N LEU A 543 -5.60 -0.57 -4.57
CA LEU A 543 -6.36 -1.62 -3.90
C LEU A 543 -5.47 -2.50 -3.02
N ASP A 544 -4.28 -2.83 -3.48
CA ASP A 544 -3.33 -3.66 -2.74
C ASP A 544 -2.90 -2.99 -1.42
N ARG A 545 -2.64 -1.67 -1.43
CA ARG A 545 -2.32 -0.88 -0.23
C ARG A 545 -3.50 -0.83 0.74
N MET A 546 -4.70 -0.55 0.24
CA MET A 546 -5.91 -0.54 1.05
C MET A 546 -6.12 -1.89 1.75
N VAL A 547 -6.00 -2.99 1.00
CA VAL A 547 -6.18 -4.34 1.55
C VAL A 547 -5.07 -4.70 2.55
N ALA A 548 -3.83 -4.28 2.32
CA ALA A 548 -2.74 -4.47 3.27
C ALA A 548 -3.04 -3.80 4.62
N LEU A 549 -3.56 -2.57 4.62
CA LEU A 549 -3.99 -1.88 5.84
C LEU A 549 -5.16 -2.58 6.52
N LEU A 550 -6.18 -2.99 5.76
CA LEU A 550 -7.32 -3.76 6.29
C LEU A 550 -6.90 -5.10 6.91
N CYS A 551 -5.81 -5.71 6.42
CA CYS A 551 -5.25 -6.95 6.95
C CYS A 551 -4.22 -6.73 8.07
N GLY A 552 -3.80 -5.48 8.34
CA GLY A 552 -2.75 -5.15 9.31
C GLY A 552 -1.37 -5.67 8.91
N THR A 553 -1.08 -5.78 7.61
CA THR A 553 0.24 -6.19 7.08
C THR A 553 1.01 -5.02 6.51
N THR A 554 2.35 -5.10 6.56
CA THR A 554 3.27 -4.06 6.07
C THR A 554 3.73 -4.29 4.63
N SER A 555 3.35 -5.43 4.03
CA SER A 555 3.74 -5.77 2.66
C SER A 555 2.52 -6.10 1.81
N ILE A 556 2.41 -5.46 0.63
CA ILE A 556 1.34 -5.78 -0.33
C ILE A 556 1.50 -7.21 -0.91
N ARG A 557 2.68 -7.83 -0.82
CA ARG A 557 2.89 -9.23 -1.23
C ARG A 557 2.07 -10.22 -0.41
N ASP A 558 1.70 -9.86 0.82
CA ASP A 558 0.85 -10.70 1.67
C ASP A 558 -0.63 -10.69 1.24
N VAL A 559 -1.05 -9.72 0.45
CA VAL A 559 -2.44 -9.55 -0.01
C VAL A 559 -2.62 -9.75 -1.52
N ILE A 560 -1.54 -10.03 -2.24
CA ILE A 560 -1.52 -10.43 -3.65
C ILE A 560 -1.30 -11.94 -3.71
N ALA A 561 -2.13 -12.68 -4.47
CA ALA A 561 -2.05 -14.13 -4.52
C ALA A 561 -0.68 -14.62 -5.03
N PHE A 562 -0.18 -14.06 -6.13
CA PHE A 562 1.08 -14.42 -6.78
C PHE A 562 1.93 -13.17 -7.05
N PRO A 563 2.57 -12.61 -6.01
CA PRO A 563 3.42 -11.42 -6.17
C PRO A 563 4.78 -11.81 -6.73
N LYS A 564 5.51 -10.82 -7.26
CA LYS A 564 6.94 -10.95 -7.57
C LYS A 564 7.79 -10.67 -6.34
N THR A 565 9.00 -11.25 -6.30
CA THR A 565 10.02 -10.90 -5.30
C THR A 565 10.47 -9.44 -5.45
N GLN A 566 11.28 -8.96 -4.51
CA GLN A 566 11.91 -7.63 -4.61
C GLN A 566 12.83 -7.48 -5.84
N LYS A 567 13.28 -8.61 -6.42
CA LYS A 567 14.08 -8.64 -7.65
C LYS A 567 13.25 -8.80 -8.93
N GLY A 568 11.92 -8.69 -8.84
CA GLY A 568 11.02 -8.80 -9.99
C GLY A 568 10.81 -10.23 -10.51
N GLN A 569 11.09 -11.25 -9.69
CA GLN A 569 11.01 -12.67 -10.09
C GLN A 569 9.77 -13.34 -9.49
N ASP A 570 9.13 -14.20 -10.26
CA ASP A 570 8.18 -15.20 -9.77
C ASP A 570 8.94 -16.51 -9.53
N LEU A 571 9.19 -16.85 -8.27
CA LEU A 571 9.96 -18.05 -7.92
C LEU A 571 9.17 -19.35 -8.13
N MET A 572 7.83 -19.28 -8.04
CA MET A 572 6.99 -20.46 -8.27
C MET A 572 6.90 -20.81 -9.76
N ALA A 573 6.64 -19.82 -10.61
CA ALA A 573 6.55 -20.00 -12.06
C ALA A 573 7.88 -19.83 -12.79
N GLN A 574 8.96 -19.51 -12.07
CA GLN A 574 10.31 -19.30 -12.59
C GLN A 574 10.38 -18.25 -13.71
N SER A 575 9.63 -17.13 -13.55
CA SER A 575 9.65 -16.04 -14.52
C SER A 575 10.40 -14.81 -13.98
N PRO A 576 11.08 -14.01 -14.86
CA PRO A 576 11.12 -14.13 -16.32
C PRO A 576 12.00 -15.28 -16.81
N THR A 577 11.71 -15.79 -18.01
CA THR A 577 12.45 -16.86 -18.66
C THR A 577 12.91 -16.46 -20.05
N PRO A 578 14.00 -17.05 -20.57
CA PRO A 578 14.38 -16.89 -21.97
C PRO A 578 13.27 -17.35 -22.92
N VAL A 579 13.16 -16.68 -24.04
CA VAL A 579 12.27 -17.06 -25.15
C VAL A 579 13.06 -17.75 -26.26
N THR A 580 12.39 -18.54 -27.09
CA THR A 580 13.05 -19.28 -28.17
C THR A 580 13.43 -18.36 -29.34
N ALA A 581 14.49 -18.70 -30.07
CA ALA A 581 14.91 -18.00 -31.29
C ALA A 581 13.77 -17.92 -32.33
N LYS A 582 12.88 -18.91 -32.39
CA LYS A 582 11.71 -18.91 -33.26
C LYS A 582 10.75 -17.79 -32.87
N GLN A 583 10.44 -17.62 -31.57
CA GLN A 583 9.58 -16.55 -31.08
C GLN A 583 10.16 -15.16 -31.36
N LEU A 584 11.47 -14.97 -31.13
CA LEU A 584 12.13 -13.71 -31.46
C LEU A 584 12.05 -13.38 -32.96
N LYS A 585 12.28 -14.38 -33.82
CA LYS A 585 12.16 -14.23 -35.27
C LYS A 585 10.74 -13.88 -35.70
N GLU A 586 9.72 -14.51 -35.13
CA GLU A 586 8.31 -14.22 -35.39
C GLU A 586 7.91 -12.80 -34.97
N LEU A 587 8.59 -12.24 -33.97
CA LEU A 587 8.41 -10.89 -33.47
C LEU A 587 9.32 -9.87 -34.15
N HIS A 588 10.19 -10.28 -35.08
CA HIS A 588 11.15 -9.43 -35.78
C HIS A 588 12.10 -8.65 -34.85
N ILE A 589 12.51 -9.25 -33.70
CA ILE A 589 13.38 -8.65 -32.68
C ILE A 589 14.59 -9.51 -32.40
N GLN A 590 15.62 -8.90 -31.79
CA GLN A 590 16.82 -9.55 -31.27
C GLN A 590 17.07 -9.11 -29.84
N THR A 591 17.67 -10.00 -29.02
CA THR A 591 18.13 -9.66 -27.67
C THR A 591 19.60 -9.27 -27.70
N VAL A 592 19.92 -8.16 -27.03
CA VAL A 592 21.30 -7.75 -26.73
C VAL A 592 21.52 -7.99 -25.24
N ILE A 593 22.43 -8.89 -24.90
CA ILE A 593 22.78 -9.17 -23.51
C ILE A 593 23.99 -8.26 -23.19
N PRO A 594 23.91 -7.37 -22.17
CA PRO A 594 25.08 -6.61 -21.73
C PRO A 594 26.19 -7.55 -21.28
N GLU A 595 27.45 -7.19 -21.57
CA GLU A 595 28.65 -7.89 -21.11
C GLU A 595 28.82 -7.78 -19.58
#